data_1e64b4a49087115645edcd7c04278b09
#
_entry.id   1e64b4a49087115645edcd7c04278b09
#
_cell.length_a   1.000
_cell.length_b   1.000
_cell.length_c   1.000
_cell.angle_alpha   90.00
_cell.angle_beta   90.00
_cell.angle_gamma   90.00
#
_symmetry.space_group_name_H-M   'P 1'
#
loop_
_entity.id
_entity.type
_entity.pdbx_description
1 polymer ?
#
loop_
_entity_poly.entity_id
_entity_poly.type
_entity_poly.pdbx_seq_one_letter_code
_entity_poly.pdbx_strand_id
1 'polypeptide(L)'
;VSTVNKIDLTKKGVTLDDVYADSEYTDVYETYRDPATKYARDVLTGKILAGYKLKLSAFRHVRDLKRVLTKDPSFDYVYDITSVKMILTFASLTPDPDKGKPVPLMPWQQYILSVSKGWRRKDDLNQARFSRGIVSVARGQGKTMIEAILMLYSFIVEGEGKANQDYIVTAPTSIQLSKMWNYMISTANLLATSVDFKSTFERRKIVIQELSIRSNKDRSQIVKISDESGRFESFHASYAVGD
;
A
#
# COMPACT_ATOMS: atom_id res chain seq x y z
N VAL A 1 -24.00 -19.59 -16.29
CA VAL A 1 -22.56 -19.32 -16.17
C VAL A 1 -22.28 -18.10 -17.05
N SER A 2 -22.32 -16.92 -16.49
CA SER A 2 -22.07 -15.68 -17.22
C SER A 2 -20.56 -15.62 -17.47
N THR A 3 -20.17 -15.82 -18.71
CA THR A 3 -18.85 -15.51 -19.23
C THR A 3 -18.67 -13.99 -19.06
N VAL A 4 -17.91 -13.59 -18.05
CA VAL A 4 -17.39 -12.21 -17.99
C VAL A 4 -16.56 -12.04 -19.25
N ASN A 5 -17.11 -11.34 -20.24
CA ASN A 5 -16.42 -11.05 -21.49
C ASN A 5 -15.06 -10.44 -21.14
N LYS A 6 -14.00 -11.11 -21.56
CA LYS A 6 -12.63 -10.58 -21.48
C LYS A 6 -12.53 -9.45 -22.52
N ILE A 7 -13.08 -8.28 -22.18
CA ILE A 7 -12.94 -7.12 -23.03
C ILE A 7 -11.50 -6.64 -22.88
N ASP A 8 -10.81 -6.67 -23.99
CA ASP A 8 -9.42 -6.25 -24.07
C ASP A 8 -9.39 -4.72 -24.23
N LEU A 9 -9.15 -4.02 -23.13
CA LEU A 9 -9.02 -2.56 -23.09
C LEU A 9 -7.79 -2.04 -23.86
N THR A 10 -6.94 -2.92 -24.39
CA THR A 10 -5.82 -2.52 -25.26
C THR A 10 -6.25 -2.37 -26.70
N LYS A 11 -7.44 -2.87 -27.08
CA LYS A 11 -7.95 -2.73 -28.43
C LYS A 11 -8.30 -1.27 -28.73
N LYS A 12 -7.86 -0.81 -29.92
CA LYS A 12 -8.16 0.53 -30.40
C LYS A 12 -9.67 0.75 -30.49
N GLY A 13 -10.17 1.79 -29.80
CA GLY A 13 -11.58 2.17 -29.83
C GLY A 13 -12.43 1.63 -28.67
N VAL A 14 -11.93 0.73 -27.84
CA VAL A 14 -12.65 0.30 -26.63
C VAL A 14 -12.34 1.27 -25.48
N THR A 15 -13.37 1.88 -24.92
CA THR A 15 -13.27 2.80 -23.79
C THR A 15 -13.73 2.13 -22.49
N LEU A 16 -13.46 2.76 -21.37
CA LEU A 16 -13.94 2.26 -20.09
C LEU A 16 -15.48 2.28 -20.01
N ASP A 17 -16.11 3.27 -20.64
CA ASP A 17 -17.56 3.42 -20.67
C ASP A 17 -18.25 2.29 -21.45
N ASP A 18 -17.52 1.61 -22.33
CA ASP A 18 -18.02 0.44 -23.06
C ASP A 18 -18.04 -0.84 -22.19
N VAL A 19 -17.33 -0.84 -21.07
CA VAL A 19 -17.09 -2.04 -20.26
C VAL A 19 -17.54 -1.90 -18.80
N TYR A 20 -17.86 -0.70 -18.35
CA TYR A 20 -18.31 -0.43 -17.00
C TYR A 20 -19.73 0.14 -16.97
N ALA A 21 -20.62 -0.58 -16.32
CA ALA A 21 -21.93 -0.06 -15.93
C ALA A 21 -22.09 -0.20 -14.42
N ASP A 22 -22.35 0.90 -13.71
CA ASP A 22 -22.45 0.93 -12.24
C ASP A 22 -23.45 -0.08 -11.68
N SER A 23 -24.57 -0.28 -12.42
CA SER A 23 -25.62 -1.23 -12.05
C SER A 23 -25.17 -2.70 -12.01
N GLU A 24 -24.16 -3.07 -12.81
CA GLU A 24 -23.60 -4.43 -12.80
C GLU A 24 -22.78 -4.77 -11.55
N TYR A 25 -22.38 -3.74 -10.79
CA TYR A 25 -21.54 -3.86 -9.60
C TYR A 25 -22.26 -3.50 -8.30
N THR A 26 -23.58 -3.40 -8.31
CA THR A 26 -24.38 -3.06 -7.11
C THR A 26 -24.10 -3.99 -5.95
N ASP A 27 -24.03 -5.29 -6.18
CA ASP A 27 -23.70 -6.30 -5.17
C ASP A 27 -22.28 -6.14 -4.59
N VAL A 28 -21.33 -5.69 -5.40
CA VAL A 28 -19.97 -5.35 -4.94
C VAL A 28 -20.03 -4.20 -3.95
N TYR A 29 -20.75 -3.13 -4.28
CA TYR A 29 -20.86 -1.93 -3.44
C TYR A 29 -21.68 -2.14 -2.16
N GLU A 30 -22.60 -3.08 -2.20
CA GLU A 30 -23.37 -3.48 -1.01
C GLU A 30 -22.53 -4.33 -0.06
N THR A 31 -21.65 -5.19 -0.60
CA THR A 31 -20.82 -6.10 0.17
C THR A 31 -19.57 -5.41 0.70
N TYR A 32 -18.86 -4.67 -0.16
CA TYR A 32 -17.59 -4.01 0.17
C TYR A 32 -17.80 -2.51 0.36
N ARG A 33 -17.97 -2.12 1.64
CA ARG A 33 -18.25 -0.72 2.03
C ARG A 33 -17.02 0.01 2.54
N ASP A 34 -15.83 -0.53 2.25
CA ASP A 34 -14.57 0.07 2.64
C ASP A 34 -14.25 1.34 1.83
N PRO A 35 -13.35 2.20 2.35
CA PRO A 35 -13.01 3.46 1.70
C PRO A 35 -12.48 3.32 0.28
N ALA A 36 -11.76 2.23 -0.02
CA ALA A 36 -11.19 2.02 -1.36
C ALA A 36 -12.27 1.68 -2.39
N THR A 37 -13.21 0.81 -2.03
CA THR A 37 -14.34 0.46 -2.91
C THR A 37 -15.23 1.68 -3.16
N LYS A 38 -15.49 2.48 -2.13
CA LYS A 38 -16.21 3.74 -2.28
C LYS A 38 -15.49 4.72 -3.20
N TYR A 39 -14.19 4.91 -2.99
CA TYR A 39 -13.38 5.79 -3.83
C TYR A 39 -13.36 5.32 -5.28
N ALA A 40 -13.19 4.02 -5.51
CA ALA A 40 -13.21 3.44 -6.85
C ALA A 40 -14.54 3.70 -7.57
N ARG A 41 -15.68 3.53 -6.88
CA ARG A 41 -17.01 3.87 -7.43
C ARG A 41 -17.13 5.35 -7.77
N ASP A 42 -16.72 6.24 -6.88
CA ASP A 42 -16.80 7.69 -7.09
C ASP A 42 -15.92 8.16 -8.27
N VAL A 43 -14.79 7.49 -8.54
CA VAL A 43 -13.95 7.69 -9.73
C VAL A 43 -14.65 7.17 -11.00
N LEU A 44 -15.23 5.98 -10.96
CA LEU A 44 -15.86 5.34 -12.11
C LEU A 44 -17.16 6.02 -12.53
N THR A 45 -17.92 6.53 -11.58
CA THR A 45 -19.16 7.27 -11.82
C THR A 45 -18.94 8.75 -12.16
N GLY A 46 -17.69 9.22 -12.18
CA GLY A 46 -17.34 10.60 -12.51
C GLY A 46 -17.56 11.61 -11.38
N LYS A 47 -17.94 11.19 -10.16
CA LYS A 47 -18.00 12.09 -9.00
C LYS A 47 -16.63 12.65 -8.63
N ILE A 48 -15.57 11.88 -8.87
CA ILE A 48 -14.18 12.30 -8.71
C ILE A 48 -13.56 12.35 -10.10
N LEU A 49 -13.09 13.54 -10.48
CA LEU A 49 -12.34 13.71 -11.72
C LEU A 49 -11.01 12.97 -11.63
N ALA A 50 -10.78 12.05 -12.54
CA ALA A 50 -9.61 11.19 -12.52
C ALA A 50 -9.04 10.93 -13.90
N GLY A 51 -7.71 10.84 -13.98
CA GLY A 51 -7.02 10.44 -15.20
C GLY A 51 -7.30 8.97 -15.55
N TYR A 52 -7.14 8.64 -16.84
CA TYR A 52 -7.47 7.31 -17.38
C TYR A 52 -6.82 6.15 -16.62
N LYS A 53 -5.54 6.26 -16.24
CA LYS A 53 -4.83 5.20 -15.48
C LYS A 53 -5.45 4.94 -14.11
N LEU A 54 -5.94 6.00 -13.43
CA LEU A 54 -6.63 5.83 -12.15
C LEU A 54 -8.00 5.19 -12.35
N LYS A 55 -8.74 5.57 -13.39
CA LYS A 55 -10.01 4.91 -13.77
C LYS A 55 -9.80 3.42 -14.04
N LEU A 56 -8.75 3.04 -14.77
CA LEU A 56 -8.40 1.63 -15.00
C LEU A 56 -8.07 0.88 -13.70
N SER A 57 -7.34 1.52 -12.79
CA SER A 57 -7.05 0.94 -11.47
C SER A 57 -8.33 0.73 -10.66
N ALA A 58 -9.21 1.71 -10.63
CA ALA A 58 -10.51 1.65 -9.97
C ALA A 58 -11.41 0.54 -10.57
N PHE A 59 -11.48 0.46 -11.89
CA PHE A 59 -12.23 -0.59 -12.58
C PHE A 59 -11.67 -1.98 -12.29
N ARG A 60 -10.35 -2.16 -12.35
CA ARG A 60 -9.72 -3.43 -11.98
C ARG A 60 -10.12 -3.84 -10.56
N HIS A 61 -10.08 -2.92 -9.60
CA HIS A 61 -10.45 -3.20 -8.22
C HIS A 61 -11.89 -3.70 -8.11
N VAL A 62 -12.86 -2.98 -8.68
CA VAL A 62 -14.30 -3.32 -8.62
C VAL A 62 -14.60 -4.62 -9.37
N ARG A 63 -14.05 -4.79 -10.58
CA ARG A 63 -14.17 -6.02 -11.38
C ARG A 63 -13.64 -7.24 -10.62
N ASP A 64 -12.50 -7.10 -9.97
CA ASP A 64 -11.85 -8.21 -9.27
C ASP A 64 -12.59 -8.55 -7.96
N LEU A 65 -13.21 -7.55 -7.30
CA LEU A 65 -14.15 -7.80 -6.20
C LEU A 65 -15.37 -8.61 -6.67
N LYS A 66 -15.89 -8.30 -7.86
CA LYS A 66 -16.98 -9.09 -8.48
C LYS A 66 -16.58 -10.53 -8.71
N ARG A 67 -15.33 -10.78 -9.17
CA ARG A 67 -14.80 -12.14 -9.34
C ARG A 67 -14.71 -12.89 -8.02
N VAL A 68 -14.35 -12.22 -6.92
CA VAL A 68 -14.36 -12.81 -5.58
C VAL A 68 -15.79 -13.21 -5.17
N LEU A 69 -16.76 -12.30 -5.34
CA LEU A 69 -18.16 -12.55 -4.98
C LEU A 69 -18.77 -13.71 -5.79
N THR A 70 -18.48 -13.78 -7.07
CA THR A 70 -18.97 -14.84 -7.96
C THR A 70 -18.18 -16.15 -7.84
N LYS A 71 -17.18 -16.20 -6.94
CA LYS A 71 -16.31 -17.37 -6.72
C LYS A 71 -15.67 -17.88 -8.02
N ASP A 72 -15.19 -16.95 -8.85
CA ASP A 72 -14.53 -17.30 -10.12
C ASP A 72 -13.37 -18.26 -9.87
N PRO A 73 -13.42 -19.51 -10.40
CA PRO A 73 -12.39 -20.52 -10.13
C PRO A 73 -11.03 -20.20 -10.76
N SER A 74 -10.99 -19.30 -11.74
CA SER A 74 -9.76 -18.85 -12.38
C SER A 74 -9.11 -17.64 -11.67
N PHE A 75 -9.62 -17.24 -10.49
CA PHE A 75 -9.14 -16.08 -9.76
C PHE A 75 -8.53 -16.48 -8.42
N ASP A 76 -7.21 -16.40 -8.32
CA ASP A 76 -6.41 -16.88 -7.19
C ASP A 76 -6.22 -15.83 -6.09
N TYR A 77 -7.03 -14.78 -6.06
CA TYR A 77 -6.89 -13.68 -5.11
C TYR A 77 -8.16 -13.44 -4.31
N VAL A 78 -7.97 -12.89 -3.12
CA VAL A 78 -9.04 -12.42 -2.24
C VAL A 78 -8.76 -10.99 -1.82
N TYR A 79 -9.82 -10.26 -1.47
CA TYR A 79 -9.70 -8.94 -0.86
C TYR A 79 -9.96 -9.06 0.63
N ASP A 80 -8.89 -9.04 1.41
CA ASP A 80 -8.93 -9.21 2.86
C ASP A 80 -9.23 -7.89 3.56
N ILE A 81 -10.48 -7.74 3.98
CA ILE A 81 -10.95 -6.56 4.72
C ILE A 81 -10.23 -6.38 6.07
N THR A 82 -9.75 -7.45 6.68
CA THR A 82 -8.98 -7.37 7.92
C THR A 82 -7.65 -6.66 7.66
N SER A 83 -6.92 -7.05 6.63
CA SER A 83 -5.69 -6.36 6.21
C SER A 83 -5.94 -4.89 5.84
N VAL A 84 -7.07 -4.58 5.18
CA VAL A 84 -7.47 -3.19 4.88
C VAL A 84 -7.68 -2.38 6.16
N LYS A 85 -8.43 -2.93 7.12
CA LYS A 85 -8.64 -2.26 8.40
C LYS A 85 -7.32 -2.04 9.15
N MET A 86 -6.45 -3.03 9.17
CA MET A 86 -5.16 -2.97 9.86
C MET A 86 -4.27 -1.85 9.30
N ILE A 87 -4.10 -1.77 7.98
CA ILE A 87 -3.28 -0.70 7.37
C ILE A 87 -3.88 0.68 7.57
N LEU A 88 -5.20 0.83 7.45
CA LEU A 88 -5.86 2.13 7.65
C LEU A 88 -5.83 2.56 9.11
N THR A 89 -5.98 1.63 10.06
CA THR A 89 -5.81 1.91 11.49
C THR A 89 -4.37 2.32 11.79
N PHE A 90 -3.38 1.56 11.31
CA PHE A 90 -1.97 1.93 11.46
C PHE A 90 -1.70 3.34 10.91
N ALA A 91 -2.18 3.64 9.71
CA ALA A 91 -2.01 4.94 9.09
C ALA A 91 -2.70 6.08 9.88
N SER A 92 -3.88 5.82 10.46
CA SER A 92 -4.60 6.81 11.28
C SER A 92 -3.92 7.10 12.62
N LEU A 93 -3.08 6.20 13.10
CA LEU A 93 -2.29 6.35 14.32
C LEU A 93 -0.86 6.83 14.04
N THR A 94 -0.42 6.79 12.78
CA THR A 94 0.95 7.20 12.40
C THR A 94 1.06 8.72 12.38
N PRO A 95 1.94 9.33 13.21
CA PRO A 95 2.12 10.78 13.23
C PRO A 95 2.86 11.27 11.98
N ASP A 96 2.43 12.42 11.47
CA ASP A 96 3.22 13.22 10.54
C ASP A 96 4.31 13.95 11.34
N PRO A 97 5.60 13.79 11.01
CA PRO A 97 6.69 14.37 11.81
C PRO A 97 6.70 15.91 11.77
N ASP A 98 6.21 16.54 10.70
CA ASP A 98 6.13 18.00 10.59
C ASP A 98 5.03 18.58 11.50
N LYS A 99 4.02 17.78 11.85
CA LYS A 99 2.89 18.19 12.68
C LYS A 99 2.91 17.55 14.09
N GLY A 100 3.76 16.57 14.33
CA GLY A 100 3.84 15.85 15.59
C GLY A 100 2.60 15.03 15.96
N LYS A 101 1.64 14.87 15.05
CA LYS A 101 0.37 14.16 15.26
C LYS A 101 -0.13 13.51 13.97
N PRO A 102 -1.02 12.52 14.07
CA PRO A 102 -1.66 11.93 12.90
C PRO A 102 -2.42 12.96 12.06
N VAL A 103 -2.38 12.78 10.74
CA VAL A 103 -3.07 13.63 9.77
C VAL A 103 -4.12 12.77 9.05
N PRO A 104 -5.35 13.27 8.89
CA PRO A 104 -6.38 12.55 8.15
C PRO A 104 -5.92 12.24 6.72
N LEU A 105 -6.04 10.97 6.32
CA LEU A 105 -5.72 10.53 4.97
C LEU A 105 -6.79 11.01 3.98
N MET A 106 -6.36 11.49 2.85
CA MET A 106 -7.24 11.77 1.72
C MET A 106 -7.82 10.46 1.13
N PRO A 107 -9.00 10.49 0.50
CA PRO A 107 -9.64 9.28 -0.04
C PRO A 107 -8.74 8.49 -1.02
N TRP A 108 -7.97 9.17 -1.87
CA TRP A 108 -7.05 8.52 -2.79
C TRP A 108 -5.86 7.84 -2.09
N GLN A 109 -5.40 8.39 -0.95
CA GLN A 109 -4.36 7.79 -0.11
C GLN A 109 -4.88 6.52 0.56
N GLN A 110 -6.10 6.58 1.10
CA GLN A 110 -6.77 5.39 1.65
C GLN A 110 -6.96 4.32 0.57
N TYR A 111 -7.31 4.71 -0.66
CA TYR A 111 -7.42 3.79 -1.80
C TYR A 111 -6.10 3.06 -2.07
N ILE A 112 -4.99 3.79 -2.18
CA ILE A 112 -3.66 3.19 -2.44
C ILE A 112 -3.27 2.21 -1.33
N LEU A 113 -3.38 2.63 -0.05
CA LEU A 113 -3.05 1.78 1.09
C LEU A 113 -3.91 0.50 1.12
N SER A 114 -5.21 0.65 0.93
CA SER A 114 -6.14 -0.48 0.96
C SER A 114 -5.92 -1.46 -0.19
N VAL A 115 -5.72 -0.96 -1.42
CA VAL A 115 -5.49 -1.82 -2.58
C VAL A 115 -4.15 -2.54 -2.48
N SER A 116 -3.10 -1.86 -2.01
CA SER A 116 -1.77 -2.46 -1.89
C SER A 116 -1.70 -3.55 -0.81
N LYS A 117 -2.44 -3.40 0.28
CA LYS A 117 -2.38 -4.30 1.44
C LYS A 117 -3.59 -5.24 1.58
N GLY A 118 -4.73 -4.90 0.98
CA GLY A 118 -5.94 -5.71 1.07
C GLY A 118 -5.98 -6.87 0.07
N TRP A 119 -5.38 -6.72 -1.10
CA TRP A 119 -5.36 -7.81 -2.07
C TRP A 119 -4.29 -8.85 -1.73
N ARG A 120 -4.71 -10.10 -1.49
CA ARG A 120 -3.86 -11.22 -1.07
C ARG A 120 -4.04 -12.43 -1.98
N ARG A 121 -3.08 -13.34 -1.97
CA ARG A 121 -3.24 -14.64 -2.59
C ARG A 121 -4.25 -15.48 -1.80
N LYS A 122 -5.06 -16.27 -2.50
CA LYS A 122 -6.09 -17.11 -1.88
C LYS A 122 -5.49 -18.28 -1.11
N ASP A 123 -4.39 -18.82 -1.59
CA ASP A 123 -3.65 -19.95 -1.00
C ASP A 123 -2.70 -19.53 0.13
N ASP A 124 -2.28 -18.26 0.16
CA ASP A 124 -1.44 -17.71 1.22
C ASP A 124 -1.74 -16.23 1.47
N LEU A 125 -2.50 -15.95 2.51
CA LEU A 125 -2.89 -14.57 2.88
C LEU A 125 -1.71 -13.69 3.32
N ASN A 126 -0.54 -14.27 3.60
CA ASN A 126 0.67 -13.48 3.88
C ASN A 126 1.30 -12.91 2.62
N GLN A 127 0.95 -13.43 1.44
CA GLN A 127 1.45 -12.94 0.17
C GLN A 127 0.53 -11.89 -0.43
N ALA A 128 1.11 -10.69 -0.68
CA ALA A 128 0.43 -9.65 -1.41
C ALA A 128 0.22 -10.06 -2.89
N ARG A 129 -0.92 -9.68 -3.46
CA ARG A 129 -1.18 -9.86 -4.89
C ARG A 129 -0.24 -9.05 -5.77
N PHE A 130 0.01 -7.80 -5.39
CA PHE A 130 0.79 -6.88 -6.18
C PHE A 130 2.24 -6.87 -5.71
N SER A 131 3.14 -7.33 -6.58
CA SER A 131 4.59 -7.28 -6.34
C SER A 131 5.19 -5.89 -6.64
N ARG A 132 4.49 -5.07 -7.41
CA ARG A 132 4.93 -3.71 -7.78
C ARG A 132 3.75 -2.75 -7.82
N GLY A 133 3.97 -1.53 -7.33
CA GLY A 133 3.04 -0.41 -7.43
C GLY A 133 3.77 0.85 -7.89
N ILE A 134 3.17 1.59 -8.80
CA ILE A 134 3.68 2.90 -9.23
C ILE A 134 2.63 3.93 -8.91
N VAL A 135 3.02 4.94 -8.13
CA VAL A 135 2.16 6.06 -7.73
C VAL A 135 2.73 7.35 -8.31
N SER A 136 2.03 7.94 -9.27
CA SER A 136 2.42 9.20 -9.87
C SER A 136 1.39 10.28 -9.50
N VAL A 137 1.80 11.21 -8.66
CA VAL A 137 0.99 12.35 -8.18
C VAL A 137 1.84 13.61 -8.12
N ALA A 138 1.20 14.78 -8.12
CA ALA A 138 1.89 16.06 -8.05
C ALA A 138 2.72 16.22 -6.75
N ARG A 139 3.65 17.16 -6.75
CA ARG A 139 4.40 17.54 -5.54
C ARG A 139 3.45 18.06 -4.46
N GLY A 140 3.83 17.85 -3.19
CA GLY A 140 3.04 18.31 -2.03
C GLY A 140 1.80 17.48 -1.72
N GLN A 141 1.60 16.33 -2.38
CA GLN A 141 0.45 15.47 -2.16
C GLN A 141 0.69 14.35 -1.10
N GLY A 142 1.78 14.42 -0.34
CA GLY A 142 2.05 13.48 0.75
C GLY A 142 2.56 12.10 0.29
N LYS A 143 3.28 12.01 -0.84
CA LYS A 143 3.90 10.75 -1.28
C LYS A 143 4.80 10.16 -0.21
N THR A 144 5.73 10.95 0.31
CA THR A 144 6.70 10.52 1.34
C THR A 144 6.00 9.99 2.60
N MET A 145 4.87 10.58 2.99
CA MET A 145 4.05 10.06 4.09
C MET A 145 3.49 8.66 3.77
N ILE A 146 2.95 8.44 2.57
CA ILE A 146 2.43 7.12 2.15
C ILE A 146 3.55 6.09 2.12
N GLU A 147 4.71 6.44 1.59
CA GLU A 147 5.89 5.57 1.53
C GLU A 147 6.37 5.18 2.92
N ALA A 148 6.45 6.14 3.84
CA ALA A 148 6.78 5.89 5.24
C ALA A 148 5.75 4.99 5.94
N ILE A 149 4.45 5.23 5.74
CA ILE A 149 3.38 4.40 6.28
C ILE A 149 3.51 2.95 5.76
N LEU A 150 3.65 2.77 4.45
CA LEU A 150 3.77 1.44 3.83
C LEU A 150 5.01 0.69 4.31
N MET A 151 6.15 1.37 4.39
CA MET A 151 7.40 0.77 4.85
C MET A 151 7.34 0.39 6.34
N LEU A 152 6.94 1.32 7.19
CA LEU A 152 6.85 1.09 8.63
C LEU A 152 5.77 0.05 8.97
N TYR A 153 4.63 0.06 8.28
CA TYR A 153 3.62 -0.99 8.43
C TYR A 153 4.17 -2.37 8.04
N SER A 154 4.85 -2.45 6.88
CA SER A 154 5.43 -3.72 6.43
C SER A 154 6.49 -4.23 7.40
N PHE A 155 7.29 -3.35 8.00
CA PHE A 155 8.31 -3.71 8.97
C PHE A 155 7.72 -4.01 10.36
N ILE A 156 6.87 -3.11 10.90
CA ILE A 156 6.38 -3.20 12.28
C ILE A 156 5.28 -4.24 12.42
N VAL A 157 4.35 -4.32 11.47
CA VAL A 157 3.15 -5.17 11.55
C VAL A 157 3.33 -6.46 10.76
N GLU A 158 3.54 -6.38 9.44
CA GLU A 158 3.63 -7.58 8.60
C GLU A 158 4.93 -8.37 8.80
N GLY A 159 5.97 -7.70 9.27
CA GLY A 159 7.29 -8.30 9.56
C GLY A 159 7.40 -8.95 10.94
N GLU A 160 6.39 -8.83 11.81
CA GLU A 160 6.42 -9.47 13.12
C GLU A 160 6.47 -10.99 12.99
N GLY A 161 7.46 -11.60 13.64
CA GLY A 161 7.68 -13.05 13.59
C GLY A 161 8.40 -13.55 12.33
N LYS A 162 8.71 -12.67 11.37
CA LYS A 162 9.53 -13.01 10.20
C LYS A 162 10.99 -12.62 10.45
N ALA A 163 11.87 -13.61 10.44
CA ALA A 163 13.28 -13.39 10.72
C ALA A 163 14.08 -13.04 9.45
N ASN A 164 15.16 -12.29 9.64
CA ASN A 164 16.16 -11.96 8.62
C ASN A 164 15.57 -11.28 7.38
N GLN A 165 14.65 -10.33 7.57
CA GLN A 165 14.02 -9.59 6.48
C GLN A 165 14.74 -8.26 6.24
N ASP A 166 15.07 -7.96 5.00
CA ASP A 166 15.58 -6.67 4.57
C ASP A 166 14.47 -5.84 3.92
N TYR A 167 14.35 -4.60 4.36
CA TYR A 167 13.43 -3.59 3.83
C TYR A 167 14.26 -2.44 3.27
N ILE A 168 14.00 -2.03 2.03
CA ILE A 168 14.86 -1.08 1.33
C ILE A 168 14.13 0.23 1.06
N VAL A 169 14.77 1.33 1.42
CA VAL A 169 14.38 2.70 1.03
C VAL A 169 15.39 3.21 0.02
N THR A 170 14.93 3.63 -1.15
CA THR A 170 15.80 4.10 -2.22
C THR A 170 15.28 5.37 -2.89
N ALA A 171 16.16 6.12 -3.50
CA ALA A 171 15.86 7.24 -4.38
C ALA A 171 16.97 7.43 -5.42
N PRO A 172 16.69 8.09 -6.57
CA PRO A 172 17.67 8.33 -7.61
C PRO A 172 18.88 9.14 -7.15
N THR A 173 18.67 10.06 -6.20
CA THR A 173 19.75 10.91 -5.66
C THR A 173 19.86 10.77 -4.14
N SER A 174 21.08 10.93 -3.62
CA SER A 174 21.37 10.92 -2.19
C SER A 174 20.61 12.01 -1.41
N ILE A 175 20.33 13.16 -2.04
CA ILE A 175 19.57 14.26 -1.43
C ILE A 175 18.10 13.87 -1.25
N GLN A 176 17.47 13.27 -2.27
CA GLN A 176 16.09 12.80 -2.19
C GLN A 176 15.97 11.68 -1.15
N LEU A 177 16.89 10.71 -1.21
CA LEU A 177 16.95 9.61 -0.26
C LEU A 177 17.07 10.11 1.18
N SER A 178 17.93 11.12 1.44
CA SER A 178 18.10 11.68 2.78
C SER A 178 16.82 12.34 3.30
N LYS A 179 16.09 13.07 2.45
CA LYS A 179 14.80 13.68 2.83
C LYS A 179 13.76 12.63 3.22
N MET A 180 13.59 11.63 2.37
CA MET A 180 12.66 10.52 2.62
C MET A 180 13.05 9.73 3.87
N TRP A 181 14.32 9.44 4.04
CA TRP A 181 14.87 8.73 5.18
C TRP A 181 14.66 9.49 6.51
N ASN A 182 14.97 10.78 6.53
CA ASN A 182 14.79 11.63 7.72
C ASN A 182 13.30 11.70 8.11
N TYR A 183 12.40 11.82 7.15
CA TYR A 183 10.95 11.75 7.40
C TYR A 183 10.57 10.41 8.05
N MET A 184 11.07 9.30 7.52
CA MET A 184 10.79 7.96 8.03
C MET A 184 11.35 7.73 9.45
N ILE A 185 12.59 8.15 9.72
CA ILE A 185 13.19 8.08 11.07
C ILE A 185 12.39 8.91 12.06
N SER A 186 12.03 10.14 11.69
CA SER A 186 11.25 11.03 12.56
C SER A 186 9.88 10.41 12.88
N THR A 187 9.20 9.84 11.88
CA THR A 187 7.94 9.11 12.06
C THR A 187 8.13 7.90 12.97
N ALA A 188 9.19 7.10 12.77
CA ALA A 188 9.48 5.92 13.59
C ALA A 188 9.77 6.28 15.07
N ASN A 189 10.48 7.38 15.32
CA ASN A 189 10.72 7.88 16.68
C ASN A 189 9.40 8.28 17.37
N LEU A 190 8.50 8.95 16.67
CA LEU A 190 7.19 9.30 17.22
C LEU A 190 6.34 8.06 17.49
N LEU A 191 6.37 7.05 16.62
CA LEU A 191 5.70 5.77 16.86
C LEU A 191 6.28 5.04 18.08
N ALA A 192 7.61 5.01 18.22
CA ALA A 192 8.29 4.34 19.32
C ALA A 192 7.90 4.89 20.71
N THR A 193 7.49 6.16 20.77
CA THR A 193 7.05 6.83 22.02
C THR A 193 5.53 6.88 22.17
N SER A 194 4.77 6.51 21.14
CA SER A 194 3.31 6.53 21.18
C SER A 194 2.74 5.40 22.06
N VAL A 195 1.58 5.65 22.67
CA VAL A 195 0.88 4.66 23.51
C VAL A 195 0.56 3.39 22.72
N ASP A 196 0.22 3.53 21.44
CA ASP A 196 -0.24 2.43 20.59
C ASP A 196 0.88 1.47 20.17
N PHE A 197 2.12 1.97 20.01
CA PHE A 197 3.21 1.19 19.43
C PHE A 197 4.41 0.95 20.35
N LYS A 198 4.55 1.69 21.44
CA LYS A 198 5.67 1.56 22.39
C LYS A 198 5.93 0.11 22.79
N SER A 199 4.89 -0.62 23.18
CA SER A 199 5.02 -2.04 23.57
C SER A 199 5.52 -2.94 22.43
N THR A 200 5.16 -2.63 21.17
CA THR A 200 5.64 -3.36 19.99
C THR A 200 7.12 -3.09 19.75
N PHE A 201 7.56 -1.83 19.86
CA PHE A 201 8.98 -1.48 19.75
C PHE A 201 9.82 -2.17 20.83
N GLU A 202 9.37 -2.17 22.09
CA GLU A 202 10.03 -2.85 23.19
C GLU A 202 10.07 -4.38 22.98
N ARG A 203 8.94 -5.00 22.66
CA ARG A 203 8.83 -6.45 22.45
C ARG A 203 9.70 -6.96 21.32
N ARG A 204 9.78 -6.21 20.22
CA ARG A 204 10.60 -6.53 19.05
C ARG A 204 12.05 -6.04 19.18
N LYS A 205 12.40 -5.33 20.25
CA LYS A 205 13.71 -4.68 20.45
C LYS A 205 14.12 -3.85 19.24
N ILE A 206 13.18 -2.99 18.79
CA ILE A 206 13.42 -2.11 17.62
C ILE A 206 14.31 -0.96 18.06
N VAL A 207 15.43 -0.78 17.33
CA VAL A 207 16.39 0.29 17.52
C VAL A 207 16.42 1.16 16.27
N ILE A 208 16.30 2.47 16.47
CA ILE A 208 16.35 3.46 15.40
C ILE A 208 17.73 4.08 15.41
N GLN A 209 18.45 3.97 14.31
CA GLN A 209 19.80 4.51 14.10
C GLN A 209 19.80 5.44 12.87
N GLU A 210 20.84 6.22 12.69
CA GLU A 210 20.98 7.15 11.58
C GLU A 210 20.88 6.46 10.20
N LEU A 211 21.40 5.25 10.08
CA LEU A 211 21.50 4.54 8.80
C LEU A 211 20.55 3.33 8.69
N SER A 212 19.89 2.95 9.78
CA SER A 212 19.00 1.78 9.79
C SER A 212 17.97 1.82 10.91
N ILE A 213 16.84 1.15 10.70
CA ILE A 213 15.88 0.80 11.75
C ILE A 213 15.91 -0.73 11.85
N ARG A 214 16.24 -1.27 13.02
CA ARG A 214 16.48 -2.71 13.22
C ARG A 214 15.61 -3.31 14.28
N SER A 215 15.07 -4.50 14.01
CA SER A 215 14.52 -5.38 15.04
C SER A 215 15.57 -6.40 15.46
N ASN A 216 16.13 -6.25 16.64
CA ASN A 216 17.15 -7.17 17.17
C ASN A 216 16.56 -8.55 17.50
N LYS A 217 15.25 -8.62 17.80
CA LYS A 217 14.55 -9.89 18.02
C LYS A 217 14.44 -10.71 16.74
N ASP A 218 14.01 -10.07 15.65
CA ASP A 218 13.73 -10.74 14.39
C ASP A 218 14.96 -10.74 13.45
N ARG A 219 16.02 -10.01 13.80
CA ARG A 219 17.20 -9.80 12.95
C ARG A 219 16.85 -9.20 11.58
N SER A 220 15.82 -8.37 11.56
CA SER A 220 15.31 -7.71 10.36
C SER A 220 15.64 -6.21 10.41
N GLN A 221 15.74 -5.57 9.26
CA GLN A 221 16.15 -4.16 9.22
C GLN A 221 15.52 -3.41 8.05
N ILE A 222 15.33 -2.09 8.24
CA ILE A 222 15.12 -1.14 7.15
C ILE A 222 16.44 -0.42 6.92
N VAL A 223 16.90 -0.37 5.67
CA VAL A 223 18.13 0.31 5.25
C VAL A 223 17.87 1.26 4.11
N LYS A 224 18.64 2.36 4.05
CA LYS A 224 18.63 3.27 2.90
C LYS A 224 19.75 2.90 1.93
N ILE A 225 19.43 2.86 0.64
CA ILE A 225 20.40 2.55 -0.42
C ILE A 225 20.22 3.57 -1.55
N SER A 226 21.29 4.29 -1.91
CA SER A 226 21.29 5.14 -3.10
C SER A 226 21.73 4.34 -4.32
N ASP A 227 21.23 4.70 -5.48
CA ASP A 227 21.56 4.05 -6.76
C ASP A 227 23.07 4.16 -7.08
N GLU A 228 23.70 5.23 -6.65
CA GLU A 228 25.14 5.47 -6.79
C GLU A 228 26.02 4.45 -6.05
N SER A 229 25.45 3.65 -5.13
CA SER A 229 26.26 2.77 -4.26
C SER A 229 26.59 1.40 -4.84
N GLY A 230 25.96 0.97 -5.94
CA GLY A 230 26.14 -0.36 -6.55
C GLY A 230 25.79 -1.55 -5.63
N ARG A 231 25.18 -1.29 -4.46
CA ARG A 231 24.95 -2.29 -3.41
C ARG A 231 23.63 -3.04 -3.51
N PHE A 232 22.82 -2.77 -4.54
CA PHE A 232 21.51 -3.41 -4.71
C PHE A 232 21.58 -4.93 -4.89
N GLU A 233 22.65 -5.45 -5.47
CA GLU A 233 22.78 -6.86 -5.81
C GLU A 233 22.93 -7.80 -4.59
N SER A 234 23.22 -7.26 -3.41
CA SER A 234 23.47 -8.07 -2.20
C SER A 234 22.27 -8.22 -1.25
N PHE A 235 21.12 -7.59 -1.56
CA PHE A 235 19.94 -7.63 -0.70
C PHE A 235 18.80 -8.45 -1.30
N HIS A 236 18.22 -9.35 -0.49
CA HIS A 236 16.93 -9.97 -0.75
C HIS A 236 15.82 -9.13 -0.11
N ALA A 237 15.42 -8.07 -0.78
CA ALA A 237 14.42 -7.16 -0.24
C ALA A 237 13.06 -7.83 -0.09
N SER A 238 12.57 -7.92 1.12
CA SER A 238 11.20 -8.37 1.42
C SER A 238 10.16 -7.29 1.05
N TYR A 239 10.56 -6.03 1.13
CA TYR A 239 9.78 -4.87 0.71
C TYR A 239 10.69 -3.70 0.37
N ALA A 240 10.32 -2.93 -0.65
CA ALA A 240 11.07 -1.74 -1.03
C ALA A 240 10.12 -0.58 -1.37
N VAL A 241 10.55 0.64 -1.04
CA VAL A 241 9.93 1.89 -1.49
C VAL A 241 10.98 2.79 -2.11
N GLY A 242 10.57 3.58 -3.09
CA GLY A 242 11.47 4.51 -3.76
C GLY A 242 10.73 5.70 -4.37
N ASP A 243 11.32 6.90 -4.26
CA ASP A 243 10.79 8.16 -4.86
C ASP A 243 11.39 8.37 -6.28
#